data_37006d6e790cec017e5819b8a16c4d28
#
_entry.id   37006d6e790cec017e5819b8a16c4d28
#
_cell.length_a   1.000
_cell.length_b   1.000
_cell.length_c   1.000
_cell.angle_alpha   90.00
_cell.angle_beta   90.00
_cell.angle_gamma   90.00
#
_symmetry.space_group_name_H-M   'P 1'
#
loop_
_entity.id
_entity.type
_entity.pdbx_description
1 polymer ?
#
loop_
_entity_poly.entity_id
_entity_poly.type
_entity_poly.pdbx_seq_one_letter_code
_entity_poly.pdbx_strand_id
1 'polypeptide(L)'
;MNRKLLYAIMAFAAMTALNSCSDDDFKKVYDEKTSLDSPYIFSEDYKDSILVPYDLPKPATDWLDMVRDEVKVCKLSIPGTHDTMTGMGFYQPGLKFVFNMTAISQLSDLEEQMNSGLRFFDIRPVVSTDTIAKKKILRLTHGISELDVSFEQTIDWLQAYLKAHPSEFFIAKMQFDNGFEDQKDLYSLLSDVLHMSKYQGLFVENWRPDITVGEMRGKILWLSRYDLRLLNDVYHYPIVYCDWPDEDPDIEEDLNPAAQRNCAMYNMEDSTIKARLYKQDYYKTTTEKRMKNKQKTVIDMMHSAREANATDENIWIVNHCSAYTEVSPRGYITNASNLHPLVVEDLQKYEGTVGITPMDMACHDYVHCVVNGGTPYTSDYLYGFSPMSQSLTNLLIKSNKSYFK
;
A
#
# COMPACT_ATOMS: atom_id res chain seq x y z
N MET A 1 17.19 11.15 -19.51
CA MET A 1 16.65 10.09 -20.39
C MET A 1 15.14 10.12 -20.24
N ASN A 2 14.36 10.11 -21.33
CA ASN A 2 12.89 10.25 -21.27
C ASN A 2 12.31 9.04 -20.54
N ARG A 3 11.48 9.24 -19.47
CA ARG A 3 10.85 8.16 -18.68
C ARG A 3 10.12 7.14 -19.55
N LYS A 4 9.46 7.58 -20.64
CA LYS A 4 8.84 6.70 -21.64
C LYS A 4 9.84 5.77 -22.32
N LEU A 5 11.06 6.23 -22.57
CA LEU A 5 12.13 5.41 -23.17
C LEU A 5 12.68 4.40 -22.16
N LEU A 6 12.77 4.77 -20.89
CA LEU A 6 13.18 3.87 -19.82
C LEU A 6 12.18 2.73 -19.62
N TYR A 7 10.86 3.04 -19.60
CA TYR A 7 9.81 2.02 -19.53
C TYR A 7 9.78 1.13 -20.77
N ALA A 8 10.00 1.68 -21.97
CA ALA A 8 10.12 0.89 -23.18
C ALA A 8 11.34 -0.04 -23.17
N ILE A 9 12.48 0.42 -22.63
CA ILE A 9 13.70 -0.40 -22.48
C ILE A 9 13.49 -1.48 -21.41
N MET A 10 12.80 -1.19 -20.31
CA MET A 10 12.47 -2.17 -19.28
C MET A 10 11.49 -3.22 -19.79
N ALA A 11 10.47 -2.81 -20.55
CA ALA A 11 9.54 -3.72 -21.23
C ALA A 11 10.26 -4.58 -22.28
N PHE A 12 11.21 -4.01 -23.01
CA PHE A 12 12.01 -4.72 -24.02
C PHE A 12 13.00 -5.70 -23.39
N ALA A 13 13.62 -5.33 -22.27
CA ALA A 13 14.49 -6.24 -21.49
C ALA A 13 13.69 -7.40 -20.87
N ALA A 14 12.46 -7.16 -20.42
CA ALA A 14 11.55 -8.19 -19.97
C ALA A 14 11.16 -9.12 -21.15
N MET A 15 10.87 -8.55 -22.33
CA MET A 15 10.53 -9.34 -23.53
C MET A 15 11.71 -10.16 -24.06
N THR A 16 12.95 -9.70 -23.95
CA THR A 16 14.14 -10.49 -24.36
C THR A 16 14.46 -11.64 -23.42
N ALA A 17 14.12 -11.51 -22.13
CA ALA A 17 14.20 -12.62 -21.18
C ALA A 17 13.12 -13.69 -21.43
N LEU A 18 11.99 -13.32 -22.08
CA LEU A 18 10.87 -14.19 -22.38
C LEU A 18 11.04 -15.05 -23.66
N ASN A 19 11.95 -14.67 -24.55
CA ASN A 19 12.17 -15.42 -25.79
C ASN A 19 12.84 -16.80 -25.59
N SER A 20 13.06 -17.24 -24.34
CA SER A 20 13.67 -18.54 -24.03
C SER A 20 12.68 -19.60 -23.51
N CYS A 21 11.39 -19.27 -23.36
CA CYS A 21 10.36 -20.22 -22.94
C CYS A 21 9.45 -20.58 -24.10
N SER A 22 9.12 -21.87 -24.27
CA SER A 22 8.08 -22.29 -25.22
C SER A 22 6.69 -21.90 -24.69
N ASP A 23 5.84 -21.33 -25.54
CA ASP A 23 4.47 -20.90 -25.20
C ASP A 23 3.59 -22.04 -24.62
N ASP A 24 3.86 -23.28 -24.97
CA ASP A 24 3.03 -24.43 -24.60
C ASP A 24 3.22 -24.89 -23.15
N ASP A 25 4.44 -24.84 -22.63
CA ASP A 25 4.71 -25.23 -21.23
C ASP A 25 4.16 -24.17 -20.25
N PHE A 26 4.18 -22.93 -20.68
CA PHE A 26 3.66 -21.81 -19.90
C PHE A 26 2.13 -21.85 -19.81
N LYS A 27 1.46 -22.14 -20.93
CA LYS A 27 0.02 -22.23 -21.03
C LYS A 27 -0.56 -23.36 -20.15
N LYS A 28 0.17 -24.47 -20.02
CA LYS A 28 -0.25 -25.64 -19.24
C LYS A 28 -0.24 -25.38 -17.73
N VAL A 29 0.74 -24.61 -17.22
CA VAL A 29 0.81 -24.18 -15.82
C VAL A 29 -0.24 -23.10 -15.50
N TYR A 30 -0.61 -22.30 -16.51
CA TYR A 30 -1.52 -21.17 -16.38
C TYR A 30 -3.00 -21.59 -16.35
N ASP A 31 -3.36 -22.61 -17.16
CA ASP A 31 -4.75 -23.06 -17.32
C ASP A 31 -5.23 -23.95 -16.15
N GLU A 32 -4.34 -24.52 -15.34
CA GLU A 32 -4.72 -25.52 -14.34
C GLU A 32 -5.12 -24.99 -12.96
N LYS A 33 -4.72 -23.81 -12.56
CA LYS A 33 -5.10 -23.26 -11.21
C LYS A 33 -4.87 -21.76 -11.13
N THR A 34 -5.84 -20.89 -11.11
CA THR A 34 -5.80 -19.76 -10.18
C THR A 34 -6.97 -18.81 -10.37
N SER A 35 -7.60 -18.41 -9.30
CA SER A 35 -8.43 -17.20 -9.18
C SER A 35 -7.60 -15.90 -9.26
N LEU A 36 -6.28 -16.00 -9.24
CA LEU A 36 -5.33 -14.92 -9.48
C LEU A 36 -4.55 -15.25 -10.75
N ASP A 37 -4.58 -14.41 -11.76
CA ASP A 37 -3.76 -14.51 -12.97
C ASP A 37 -2.26 -14.21 -12.66
N SER A 38 -1.72 -14.84 -11.65
CA SER A 38 -0.32 -14.69 -11.24
C SER A 38 0.52 -15.81 -11.84
N PRO A 39 1.73 -15.54 -12.36
CA PRO A 39 2.69 -16.56 -12.76
C PRO A 39 3.24 -17.36 -11.57
N TYR A 40 2.82 -17.02 -10.35
CA TYR A 40 3.24 -17.69 -9.13
C TYR A 40 2.13 -18.62 -8.67
N ILE A 41 2.48 -19.90 -8.48
CA ILE A 41 1.59 -20.89 -7.86
C ILE A 41 1.84 -20.80 -6.36
N PHE A 42 0.81 -20.40 -5.62
CA PHE A 42 0.86 -20.39 -4.16
C PHE A 42 0.32 -21.71 -3.63
N SER A 43 1.13 -22.43 -2.85
CA SER A 43 0.70 -23.66 -2.19
C SER A 43 0.03 -23.32 -0.86
N GLU A 44 -1.21 -23.76 -0.68
CA GLU A 44 -1.94 -23.62 0.59
C GLU A 44 -1.40 -24.51 1.73
N ASP A 45 -0.55 -25.47 1.43
CA ASP A 45 -0.16 -26.55 2.34
C ASP A 45 0.82 -26.15 3.45
N TYR A 46 1.24 -24.89 3.55
CA TYR A 46 2.22 -24.42 4.52
C TYR A 46 1.68 -23.43 5.57
N LYS A 47 0.38 -23.48 5.83
CA LYS A 47 -0.28 -22.56 6.79
C LYS A 47 0.16 -22.70 8.24
N ASP A 48 0.89 -23.75 8.63
CA ASP A 48 0.90 -24.16 10.04
C ASP A 48 2.23 -24.06 10.81
N SER A 49 3.35 -23.63 10.26
CA SER A 49 4.61 -23.89 10.96
C SER A 49 5.28 -22.71 11.67
N ILE A 50 4.86 -21.45 11.48
CA ILE A 50 5.46 -20.28 12.15
C ILE A 50 4.40 -19.23 12.58
N LEU A 51 3.20 -19.66 12.89
CA LEU A 51 2.25 -18.77 13.54
C LEU A 51 2.71 -18.57 14.98
N VAL A 52 3.30 -17.41 15.27
CA VAL A 52 3.31 -16.93 16.64
C VAL A 52 1.86 -16.56 16.98
N PRO A 53 1.17 -17.34 17.81
CA PRO A 53 -0.21 -17.03 18.13
C PRO A 53 -0.25 -15.71 18.90
N TYR A 54 -0.65 -14.64 18.21
CA TYR A 54 -0.96 -13.40 18.88
C TYR A 54 -2.43 -13.45 19.27
N ASP A 55 -2.64 -13.60 20.56
CA ASP A 55 -3.96 -13.55 21.16
C ASP A 55 -4.43 -12.09 21.15
N LEU A 56 -5.08 -11.67 20.08
CA LEU A 56 -5.80 -10.40 20.06
C LEU A 56 -7.12 -10.61 20.79
N PRO A 57 -7.52 -9.68 21.68
CA PRO A 57 -8.77 -9.77 22.44
C PRO A 57 -10.02 -9.83 21.54
N LYS A 58 -9.92 -9.36 20.30
CA LYS A 58 -10.97 -9.38 19.27
C LYS A 58 -10.39 -9.79 17.92
N PRO A 59 -11.24 -10.27 16.99
CA PRO A 59 -10.83 -10.49 15.62
C PRO A 59 -10.23 -9.21 15.00
N ALA A 60 -9.24 -9.38 14.13
CA ALA A 60 -8.60 -8.26 13.44
C ALA A 60 -9.57 -7.42 12.60
N THR A 61 -10.72 -8.00 12.22
CA THR A 61 -11.82 -7.33 11.51
C THR A 61 -12.40 -6.14 12.25
N ASP A 62 -12.38 -6.14 13.59
CA ASP A 62 -13.02 -5.13 14.45
C ASP A 62 -12.04 -4.60 15.52
N TRP A 63 -10.76 -4.54 15.22
CA TRP A 63 -9.76 -4.19 16.23
C TRP A 63 -9.86 -2.74 16.72
N LEU A 64 -10.35 -1.81 15.89
CA LEU A 64 -10.56 -0.42 16.30
C LEU A 64 -11.68 -0.27 17.34
N ASP A 65 -12.61 -1.24 17.44
CA ASP A 65 -13.59 -1.24 18.53
C ASP A 65 -12.94 -1.32 19.92
N MET A 66 -11.75 -1.90 20.02
CA MET A 66 -10.99 -1.92 21.27
C MET A 66 -10.44 -0.54 21.66
N VAL A 67 -10.18 0.34 20.70
CA VAL A 67 -9.56 1.66 20.93
C VAL A 67 -10.60 2.64 21.45
N ARG A 68 -10.23 3.42 22.48
CA ARG A 68 -11.08 4.48 23.03
C ARG A 68 -11.32 5.60 22.01
N ASP A 69 -12.50 6.19 22.04
CA ASP A 69 -12.94 7.20 21.05
C ASP A 69 -12.16 8.51 21.10
N GLU A 70 -11.65 8.90 22.29
CA GLU A 70 -10.88 10.14 22.48
C GLU A 70 -9.43 10.05 22.01
N VAL A 71 -8.94 8.86 21.64
CA VAL A 71 -7.57 8.67 21.18
C VAL A 71 -7.38 9.37 19.82
N LYS A 72 -6.34 10.17 19.71
CA LYS A 72 -5.98 10.83 18.43
C LYS A 72 -5.44 9.81 17.44
N VAL A 73 -5.92 9.84 16.20
CA VAL A 73 -5.53 8.89 15.16
C VAL A 73 -4.03 8.90 14.87
N CYS A 74 -3.39 10.09 14.92
CA CYS A 74 -1.95 10.24 14.75
C CYS A 74 -1.10 9.52 15.80
N LYS A 75 -1.70 9.07 16.91
CA LYS A 75 -1.02 8.33 17.99
C LYS A 75 -1.04 6.82 17.81
N LEU A 76 -1.74 6.30 16.83
CA LEU A 76 -1.91 4.86 16.64
C LEU A 76 -0.79 4.25 15.77
N SER A 77 -0.58 2.95 15.98
CA SER A 77 0.02 2.08 14.97
C SER A 77 -1.08 1.57 14.06
N ILE A 78 -1.00 1.87 12.78
CA ILE A 78 -2.01 1.50 11.79
C ILE A 78 -1.34 0.66 10.70
N PRO A 79 -1.61 -0.65 10.65
CA PRO A 79 -1.10 -1.49 9.56
C PRO A 79 -1.78 -1.12 8.24
N GLY A 80 -1.03 -1.21 7.15
CA GLY A 80 -1.54 -0.88 5.83
C GLY A 80 -0.79 -1.55 4.69
N THR A 81 -1.24 -1.29 3.47
CA THR A 81 -0.66 -1.85 2.25
C THR A 81 -0.16 -0.77 1.30
N HIS A 82 0.92 -1.09 0.62
CA HIS A 82 1.46 -0.37 -0.53
C HIS A 82 0.85 -1.00 -1.79
N ASP A 83 0.50 -0.18 -2.80
CA ASP A 83 -0.12 -0.65 -4.04
C ASP A 83 -1.26 -1.66 -3.78
N THR A 84 -2.17 -1.27 -2.90
CA THR A 84 -3.21 -2.10 -2.27
C THR A 84 -3.94 -3.02 -3.23
N MET A 85 -4.29 -2.52 -4.41
CA MET A 85 -5.20 -3.21 -5.31
C MET A 85 -4.51 -4.15 -6.31
N THR A 86 -3.19 -4.34 -6.21
CA THR A 86 -2.46 -5.24 -7.13
C THR A 86 -2.85 -6.71 -6.99
N GLY A 87 -3.42 -7.11 -5.83
CA GLY A 87 -4.03 -8.43 -5.63
C GLY A 87 -5.34 -8.66 -6.38
N MET A 88 -5.95 -7.61 -6.98
CA MET A 88 -7.23 -7.71 -7.72
C MET A 88 -7.06 -8.12 -9.18
N GLY A 89 -5.82 -8.29 -9.66
CA GLY A 89 -5.53 -8.65 -11.04
C GLY A 89 -5.45 -7.46 -12.01
N PHE A 90 -5.19 -7.74 -13.29
CA PHE A 90 -4.85 -6.75 -14.30
C PHE A 90 -5.85 -6.73 -15.46
N TYR A 91 -6.18 -5.53 -15.92
CA TYR A 91 -7.22 -5.32 -16.95
C TYR A 91 -6.81 -5.77 -18.35
N GLN A 92 -5.54 -5.67 -18.72
CA GLN A 92 -5.07 -5.93 -20.09
C GLN A 92 -4.65 -7.39 -20.30
N PRO A 93 -5.51 -8.25 -20.88
CA PRO A 93 -5.25 -9.69 -20.97
C PRO A 93 -4.00 -10.04 -21.79
N GLY A 94 -3.74 -9.33 -22.88
CA GLY A 94 -2.64 -9.67 -23.80
C GLY A 94 -1.24 -9.34 -23.29
N LEU A 95 -1.12 -8.44 -22.31
CA LEU A 95 0.13 -8.04 -21.66
C LEU A 95 0.15 -8.44 -20.19
N LYS A 96 -0.86 -9.15 -19.72
CA LYS A 96 -1.09 -9.53 -18.33
C LYS A 96 0.15 -10.15 -17.69
N PHE A 97 0.78 -11.04 -18.40
CA PHE A 97 1.97 -11.75 -17.93
C PHE A 97 3.15 -10.80 -17.59
N VAL A 98 3.47 -9.88 -18.50
CA VAL A 98 4.58 -8.94 -18.29
C VAL A 98 4.28 -8.00 -17.12
N PHE A 99 3.04 -7.53 -17.02
CA PHE A 99 2.63 -6.62 -15.95
C PHE A 99 2.56 -7.33 -14.60
N ASN A 100 2.03 -8.56 -14.55
CA ASN A 100 2.01 -9.37 -13.34
C ASN A 100 3.43 -9.59 -12.79
N MET A 101 4.41 -9.81 -13.66
CA MET A 101 5.80 -10.01 -13.23
C MET A 101 6.45 -8.76 -12.62
N THR A 102 5.95 -7.57 -12.90
CA THR A 102 6.60 -6.32 -12.49
C THR A 102 5.79 -5.50 -11.50
N ALA A 103 4.54 -5.84 -11.25
CA ALA A 103 3.60 -4.95 -10.60
C ALA A 103 2.86 -5.54 -9.38
N ILE A 104 3.06 -6.81 -9.04
CA ILE A 104 2.37 -7.42 -7.89
C ILE A 104 3.08 -7.08 -6.59
N SER A 105 2.47 -6.21 -5.79
CA SER A 105 2.91 -5.86 -4.44
C SER A 105 2.07 -6.55 -3.36
N GLN A 106 0.84 -6.97 -3.72
CA GLN A 106 -0.09 -7.67 -2.84
C GLN A 106 -0.60 -8.94 -3.51
N LEU A 107 -0.84 -9.98 -2.72
CA LEU A 107 -1.41 -11.25 -3.17
C LEU A 107 -2.88 -11.38 -2.77
N SER A 108 -3.26 -10.75 -1.68
CA SER A 108 -4.61 -10.75 -1.14
C SER A 108 -5.46 -9.69 -1.80
N ASP A 109 -6.73 -10.00 -1.99
CA ASP A 109 -7.74 -9.02 -2.41
C ASP A 109 -8.04 -8.00 -1.29
N LEU A 110 -8.84 -6.99 -1.60
CA LEU A 110 -9.14 -5.93 -0.64
C LEU A 110 -9.93 -6.44 0.57
N GLU A 111 -10.84 -7.40 0.38
CA GLU A 111 -11.65 -7.97 1.46
C GLU A 111 -10.78 -8.74 2.46
N GLU A 112 -9.87 -9.58 1.96
CA GLU A 112 -8.90 -10.29 2.80
C GLU A 112 -7.99 -9.32 3.55
N GLN A 113 -7.53 -8.25 2.90
CA GLN A 113 -6.73 -7.20 3.53
C GLN A 113 -7.49 -6.52 4.68
N MET A 114 -8.75 -6.13 4.47
CA MET A 114 -9.60 -5.52 5.51
C MET A 114 -9.85 -6.49 6.69
N ASN A 115 -10.14 -7.74 6.38
CA ASN A 115 -10.40 -8.79 7.38
C ASN A 115 -9.13 -9.14 8.19
N SER A 116 -7.96 -8.99 7.60
CA SER A 116 -6.67 -9.18 8.27
C SER A 116 -6.26 -8.02 9.19
N GLY A 117 -7.05 -6.95 9.25
CA GLY A 117 -6.84 -5.82 10.16
C GLY A 117 -6.14 -4.61 9.54
N LEU A 118 -5.92 -4.60 8.24
CA LEU A 118 -5.31 -3.46 7.54
C LEU A 118 -6.29 -2.29 7.46
N ARG A 119 -5.81 -1.07 7.75
CA ARG A 119 -6.64 0.15 7.80
C ARG A 119 -6.05 1.32 7.05
N PHE A 120 -4.89 1.15 6.43
CA PHE A 120 -4.31 2.11 5.49
C PHE A 120 -4.14 1.46 4.12
N PHE A 121 -4.56 2.15 3.05
CA PHE A 121 -4.56 1.66 1.67
C PHE A 121 -3.94 2.68 0.72
N ASP A 122 -2.98 2.23 -0.10
CA ASP A 122 -2.35 3.02 -1.17
C ASP A 122 -3.11 2.80 -2.47
N ILE A 123 -3.92 3.79 -2.87
CA ILE A 123 -4.86 3.73 -3.99
C ILE A 123 -4.35 4.64 -5.11
N ARG A 124 -4.25 4.10 -6.33
CA ARG A 124 -3.63 4.81 -7.46
C ARG A 124 -4.56 4.91 -8.66
N PRO A 125 -5.43 5.94 -8.71
CA PRO A 125 -6.34 6.12 -9.84
C PRO A 125 -5.64 6.60 -11.10
N VAL A 126 -6.15 6.13 -12.25
CA VAL A 126 -5.74 6.53 -13.60
C VAL A 126 -6.96 6.69 -14.48
N VAL A 127 -6.91 7.65 -15.41
CA VAL A 127 -7.97 7.79 -16.43
C VAL A 127 -7.85 6.66 -17.44
N SER A 128 -8.91 5.89 -17.57
CA SER A 128 -9.05 4.79 -18.53
C SER A 128 -10.31 4.94 -19.34
N THR A 129 -10.47 4.12 -20.38
CA THR A 129 -11.68 4.08 -21.19
C THR A 129 -12.40 2.75 -20.97
N ASP A 130 -13.62 2.83 -20.48
CA ASP A 130 -14.53 1.67 -20.52
C ASP A 130 -14.84 1.32 -21.98
N THR A 131 -14.34 0.18 -22.42
CA THR A 131 -14.46 -0.26 -23.82
C THR A 131 -15.90 -0.63 -24.22
N ILE A 132 -16.74 -0.96 -23.26
CA ILE A 132 -18.16 -1.31 -23.44
C ILE A 132 -19.01 -0.04 -23.48
N ALA A 133 -18.93 0.76 -22.42
CA ALA A 133 -19.69 1.99 -22.30
C ALA A 133 -19.13 3.14 -23.14
N LYS A 134 -17.92 3.01 -23.69
CA LYS A 134 -17.18 4.01 -24.48
C LYS A 134 -17.07 5.37 -23.75
N LYS A 135 -16.92 5.33 -22.44
CA LYS A 135 -16.76 6.52 -21.59
C LYS A 135 -15.44 6.46 -20.82
N LYS A 136 -14.93 7.64 -20.46
CA LYS A 136 -13.79 7.74 -19.51
C LYS A 136 -14.25 7.35 -18.12
N ILE A 137 -13.41 6.59 -17.40
CA ILE A 137 -13.61 6.18 -16.02
C ILE A 137 -12.29 6.26 -15.27
N LEU A 138 -12.33 6.21 -13.95
CA LEU A 138 -11.15 5.99 -13.14
C LEU A 138 -10.99 4.49 -12.88
N ARG A 139 -9.92 3.89 -13.41
CA ARG A 139 -9.41 2.60 -12.97
C ARG A 139 -8.28 2.79 -11.98
N LEU A 140 -7.81 1.70 -11.41
CA LEU A 140 -6.59 1.73 -10.60
C LEU A 140 -5.40 1.22 -11.42
N THR A 141 -4.20 1.58 -10.97
CA THR A 141 -2.97 1.26 -11.68
C THR A 141 -1.82 0.97 -10.71
N HIS A 142 -0.81 0.24 -11.20
CA HIS A 142 0.54 0.25 -10.67
C HIS A 142 1.52 0.57 -11.80
N GLY A 143 2.12 1.75 -11.76
CA GLY A 143 2.92 2.27 -12.88
C GLY A 143 2.08 2.38 -14.16
N ILE A 144 2.46 1.64 -15.20
CA ILE A 144 1.75 1.59 -16.49
C ILE A 144 0.68 0.49 -16.56
N SER A 145 0.56 -0.32 -15.52
CA SER A 145 -0.30 -1.51 -15.50
C SER A 145 -1.66 -1.16 -14.90
N GLU A 146 -2.70 -1.13 -15.73
CA GLU A 146 -4.06 -0.94 -15.26
C GLU A 146 -4.57 -2.22 -14.58
N LEU A 147 -5.22 -2.04 -13.44
CA LEU A 147 -5.82 -3.13 -12.65
C LEU A 147 -7.26 -3.38 -13.08
N ASP A 148 -7.76 -4.60 -12.88
CA ASP A 148 -9.13 -4.96 -13.25
C ASP A 148 -10.17 -4.51 -12.20
N VAL A 149 -10.02 -3.29 -11.75
CA VAL A 149 -10.88 -2.65 -10.76
C VAL A 149 -10.99 -1.15 -11.03
N SER A 150 -12.18 -0.57 -10.83
CA SER A 150 -12.37 0.87 -10.89
C SER A 150 -12.21 1.52 -9.50
N PHE A 151 -11.93 2.81 -9.50
CA PHE A 151 -11.87 3.61 -8.29
C PHE A 151 -13.22 3.63 -7.56
N GLU A 152 -14.33 3.74 -8.31
CA GLU A 152 -15.69 3.69 -7.77
C GLU A 152 -15.97 2.34 -7.08
N GLN A 153 -15.65 1.21 -7.72
CA GLN A 153 -15.81 -0.12 -7.10
C GLN A 153 -15.03 -0.24 -5.79
N THR A 154 -13.80 0.29 -5.77
CA THR A 154 -12.98 0.28 -4.55
C THR A 154 -13.69 1.00 -3.40
N ILE A 155 -14.25 2.19 -3.66
CA ILE A 155 -14.98 2.94 -2.64
C ILE A 155 -16.25 2.19 -2.21
N ASP A 156 -16.97 1.57 -3.15
CA ASP A 156 -18.15 0.77 -2.83
C ASP A 156 -17.84 -0.37 -1.85
N TRP A 157 -16.73 -1.10 -2.05
CA TRP A 157 -16.28 -2.16 -1.14
C TRP A 157 -15.86 -1.62 0.23
N LEU A 158 -15.08 -0.53 0.27
CA LEU A 158 -14.71 0.13 1.53
C LEU A 158 -15.95 0.60 2.30
N GLN A 159 -16.94 1.19 1.62
CA GLN A 159 -18.19 1.61 2.24
C GLN A 159 -19.00 0.41 2.76
N ALA A 160 -19.09 -0.67 1.98
CA ALA A 160 -19.80 -1.88 2.40
C ALA A 160 -19.20 -2.48 3.67
N TYR A 161 -17.86 -2.52 3.73
CA TYR A 161 -17.14 -2.99 4.91
C TYR A 161 -17.43 -2.10 6.14
N LEU A 162 -17.33 -0.78 6.01
CA LEU A 162 -17.59 0.15 7.12
C LEU A 162 -19.04 0.10 7.60
N LYS A 163 -20.01 -0.21 6.73
CA LYS A 163 -21.39 -0.45 7.13
C LYS A 163 -21.56 -1.73 7.96
N ALA A 164 -20.80 -2.78 7.63
CA ALA A 164 -20.80 -4.03 8.38
C ALA A 164 -19.98 -3.93 9.69
N HIS A 165 -18.94 -3.09 9.71
CA HIS A 165 -17.99 -2.89 10.80
C HIS A 165 -17.94 -1.42 11.23
N PRO A 166 -18.98 -0.87 11.88
CA PRO A 166 -19.12 0.57 12.13
C PRO A 166 -18.12 1.14 13.14
N SER A 167 -17.40 0.30 13.86
CA SER A 167 -16.30 0.71 14.73
C SER A 167 -15.04 1.09 13.96
N GLU A 168 -14.93 0.62 12.73
CA GLU A 168 -13.72 0.76 11.91
C GLU A 168 -13.70 2.07 11.12
N PHE A 169 -12.52 2.42 10.62
CA PHE A 169 -12.30 3.50 9.65
C PHE A 169 -11.16 3.12 8.72
N PHE A 170 -11.03 3.83 7.62
CA PHE A 170 -9.89 3.68 6.71
C PHE A 170 -9.16 5.01 6.49
N ILE A 171 -7.86 4.91 6.29
CA ILE A 171 -7.03 5.98 5.74
C ILE A 171 -6.59 5.50 4.34
N ALA A 172 -6.87 6.27 3.32
CA ALA A 172 -6.51 5.95 1.95
C ALA A 172 -5.58 7.02 1.38
N LYS A 173 -4.37 6.63 0.97
CA LYS A 173 -3.42 7.51 0.29
C LYS A 173 -3.68 7.44 -1.22
N MET A 174 -3.85 8.59 -1.83
CA MET A 174 -4.00 8.73 -3.27
C MET A 174 -2.65 9.11 -3.91
N GLN A 175 -2.28 8.37 -4.94
CA GLN A 175 -1.10 8.64 -5.75
C GLN A 175 -1.44 8.45 -7.24
N PHE A 176 -0.83 9.25 -8.10
CA PHE A 176 -0.99 9.16 -9.55
C PHE A 176 0.34 8.74 -10.18
N ASP A 177 0.43 7.51 -10.68
CA ASP A 177 1.68 6.94 -11.20
C ASP A 177 1.97 7.37 -12.64
N ASN A 178 0.92 7.53 -13.45
CA ASN A 178 1.05 7.96 -14.84
C ASN A 178 1.02 9.48 -14.91
N GLY A 179 2.08 10.05 -15.43
CA GLY A 179 2.23 11.50 -15.55
C GLY A 179 1.03 12.14 -16.24
N PHE A 180 0.67 13.25 -15.77
CA PHE A 180 -0.47 14.13 -15.91
C PHE A 180 -0.86 14.57 -17.34
N GLU A 181 -0.80 13.72 -18.35
CA GLU A 181 -1.13 14.13 -19.73
C GLU A 181 -2.62 14.48 -19.92
N ASP A 182 -3.51 13.99 -19.02
CA ASP A 182 -4.95 14.26 -19.05
C ASP A 182 -5.50 14.68 -17.67
N GLN A 183 -4.80 15.60 -17.01
CA GLN A 183 -5.13 16.07 -15.65
C GLN A 183 -6.58 16.54 -15.53
N LYS A 184 -7.10 17.25 -16.53
CA LYS A 184 -8.45 17.78 -16.49
C LYS A 184 -9.52 16.68 -16.36
N ASP A 185 -9.37 15.60 -17.10
CA ASP A 185 -10.30 14.48 -17.02
C ASP A 185 -10.16 13.72 -15.69
N LEU A 186 -8.91 13.54 -15.21
CA LEU A 186 -8.66 12.90 -13.92
C LEU A 186 -9.38 13.64 -12.79
N TYR A 187 -9.26 14.96 -12.75
CA TYR A 187 -9.86 15.77 -11.69
C TYR A 187 -11.37 15.83 -11.77
N SER A 188 -11.91 16.00 -12.97
CA SER A 188 -13.35 15.96 -13.16
C SER A 188 -13.94 14.62 -12.71
N LEU A 189 -13.36 13.51 -13.17
CA LEU A 189 -13.82 12.17 -12.79
C LEU A 189 -13.63 11.88 -11.30
N LEU A 190 -12.54 12.35 -10.70
CA LEU A 190 -12.30 12.20 -9.27
C LEU A 190 -13.36 12.97 -8.47
N SER A 191 -13.64 14.22 -8.84
CA SER A 191 -14.70 15.01 -8.24
C SER A 191 -16.07 14.34 -8.41
N ASP A 192 -16.40 13.89 -9.62
CA ASP A 192 -17.66 13.23 -9.90
C ASP A 192 -17.87 12.00 -9.00
N VAL A 193 -16.85 11.17 -8.83
CA VAL A 193 -16.94 9.98 -7.99
C VAL A 193 -17.04 10.34 -6.51
N LEU A 194 -16.17 11.23 -5.99
CA LEU A 194 -16.15 11.56 -4.56
C LEU A 194 -17.43 12.30 -4.10
N HIS A 195 -18.15 12.99 -4.99
CA HIS A 195 -19.38 13.70 -4.69
C HIS A 195 -20.65 12.91 -5.03
N MET A 196 -20.56 11.63 -5.37
CA MET A 196 -21.75 10.80 -5.56
C MET A 196 -22.59 10.77 -4.29
N SER A 197 -23.90 10.94 -4.42
CA SER A 197 -24.83 10.96 -3.28
C SER A 197 -24.77 9.70 -2.43
N LYS A 198 -24.41 8.54 -3.02
CA LYS A 198 -24.23 7.28 -2.29
C LYS A 198 -23.09 7.30 -1.27
N TYR A 199 -22.16 8.26 -1.39
CA TYR A 199 -20.99 8.43 -0.49
C TYR A 199 -21.15 9.60 0.49
N GLN A 200 -22.32 10.22 0.55
CA GLN A 200 -22.56 11.31 1.49
C GLN A 200 -22.27 10.88 2.94
N GLY A 201 -21.41 11.65 3.62
CA GLY A 201 -20.97 11.38 5.00
C GLY A 201 -19.93 10.26 5.15
N LEU A 202 -19.51 9.61 4.06
CA LEU A 202 -18.48 8.57 4.08
C LEU A 202 -17.09 9.13 4.28
N PHE A 203 -16.80 10.32 3.77
CA PHE A 203 -15.47 10.91 3.80
C PHE A 203 -15.30 11.89 4.96
N VAL A 204 -14.06 12.03 5.44
CA VAL A 204 -13.68 13.03 6.43
C VAL A 204 -13.54 14.38 5.73
N GLU A 205 -14.52 15.27 5.90
CA GLU A 205 -14.54 16.60 5.28
C GLU A 205 -13.76 17.64 6.10
N ASN A 206 -13.83 17.57 7.44
CA ASN A 206 -13.24 18.54 8.36
C ASN A 206 -12.03 17.93 9.10
N TRP A 207 -11.00 17.53 8.34
CA TRP A 207 -9.79 17.00 8.96
C TRP A 207 -9.04 18.07 9.74
N ARG A 208 -8.54 17.67 10.90
CA ARG A 208 -7.60 18.44 11.71
C ARG A 208 -6.53 17.52 12.31
N PRO A 209 -5.37 18.06 12.72
CA PRO A 209 -4.22 17.26 13.20
C PRO A 209 -4.53 16.29 14.35
N ASP A 210 -5.46 16.64 15.20
CA ASP A 210 -5.85 15.93 16.42
C ASP A 210 -7.16 15.14 16.27
N ILE A 211 -7.60 14.88 15.05
CA ILE A 211 -8.81 14.07 14.79
C ILE A 211 -8.75 12.75 15.58
N THR A 212 -9.86 12.40 16.22
CA THR A 212 -9.93 11.25 17.11
C THR A 212 -10.50 10.01 16.43
N VAL A 213 -10.29 8.85 17.04
CA VAL A 213 -10.84 7.56 16.59
C VAL A 213 -12.35 7.63 16.48
N GLY A 214 -13.03 8.19 17.49
CA GLY A 214 -14.49 8.32 17.50
C GLY A 214 -15.02 9.14 16.33
N GLU A 215 -14.31 10.20 15.92
CA GLU A 215 -14.67 11.04 14.78
C GLU A 215 -14.44 10.37 13.42
N MET A 216 -13.52 9.42 13.39
CA MET A 216 -13.16 8.65 12.19
C MET A 216 -14.06 7.44 11.94
N ARG A 217 -14.74 6.91 12.98
CA ARG A 217 -15.55 5.68 12.84
C ARG A 217 -16.56 5.76 11.70
N GLY A 218 -16.61 4.72 10.88
CA GLY A 218 -17.45 4.62 9.69
C GLY A 218 -17.03 5.49 8.52
N LYS A 219 -15.82 6.11 8.56
CA LYS A 219 -15.37 7.05 7.54
C LYS A 219 -14.06 6.66 6.89
N ILE A 220 -13.79 7.31 5.76
CA ILE A 220 -12.52 7.23 5.01
C ILE A 220 -11.85 8.60 5.04
N LEU A 221 -10.59 8.64 5.50
CA LEU A 221 -9.72 9.80 5.37
C LEU A 221 -8.87 9.64 4.12
N TRP A 222 -9.05 10.53 3.15
CA TRP A 222 -8.20 10.57 1.96
C TRP A 222 -6.98 11.45 2.18
N LEU A 223 -5.79 10.91 1.90
CA LEU A 223 -4.52 11.61 1.83
C LEU A 223 -4.08 11.70 0.36
N SER A 224 -3.49 12.82 -0.06
CA SER A 224 -2.95 12.98 -1.42
C SER A 224 -1.50 13.44 -1.37
N ARG A 225 -0.66 12.87 -2.22
CA ARG A 225 0.70 13.37 -2.49
C ARG A 225 0.71 14.62 -3.38
N TYR A 226 -0.42 15.00 -3.95
CA TYR A 226 -0.55 16.10 -4.88
C TYR A 226 -1.43 17.18 -4.28
N ASP A 227 -0.97 18.43 -4.42
CA ASP A 227 -1.75 19.58 -4.02
C ASP A 227 -2.83 19.87 -5.07
N LEU A 228 -4.01 19.30 -4.85
CA LEU A 228 -5.15 19.46 -5.76
C LEU A 228 -5.72 20.89 -5.77
N ARG A 229 -5.36 21.75 -4.80
CA ARG A 229 -5.76 23.16 -4.78
C ARG A 229 -5.16 23.95 -5.95
N LEU A 230 -4.02 23.50 -6.47
CA LEU A 230 -3.36 24.15 -7.61
C LEU A 230 -4.15 24.03 -8.92
N LEU A 231 -5.24 23.29 -8.93
CA LEU A 231 -5.88 22.84 -10.15
C LEU A 231 -7.19 23.50 -10.46
N ASN A 232 -7.89 24.06 -9.51
CA ASN A 232 -9.03 24.96 -9.72
C ASN A 232 -9.77 25.33 -8.43
N ASP A 233 -10.26 26.59 -8.36
CA ASP A 233 -11.21 27.06 -7.35
C ASP A 233 -12.61 26.42 -7.44
N VAL A 234 -12.80 25.42 -8.31
CA VAL A 234 -14.11 24.86 -8.66
C VAL A 234 -14.41 23.55 -7.96
N TYR A 235 -13.39 22.82 -7.52
CA TYR A 235 -13.59 21.49 -6.94
C TYR A 235 -13.20 21.46 -5.46
N HIS A 236 -14.17 21.17 -4.60
CA HIS A 236 -13.91 20.83 -3.21
C HIS A 236 -13.62 19.33 -3.12
N TYR A 237 -12.51 18.95 -2.47
CA TYR A 237 -12.18 17.55 -2.28
C TYR A 237 -12.07 17.25 -0.78
N PRO A 238 -12.73 16.22 -0.27
CA PRO A 238 -12.54 15.75 1.10
C PRO A 238 -11.19 15.02 1.25
N ILE A 239 -10.10 15.74 0.98
CA ILE A 239 -8.74 15.17 0.86
C ILE A 239 -7.76 16.05 1.65
N VAL A 240 -6.79 15.42 2.29
CA VAL A 240 -5.66 16.08 2.97
C VAL A 240 -4.44 16.01 2.08
N TYR A 241 -3.83 17.15 1.79
CA TYR A 241 -2.56 17.19 1.08
C TYR A 241 -1.41 16.82 2.01
N CYS A 242 -0.57 15.90 1.57
CA CYS A 242 0.67 15.53 2.22
C CYS A 242 1.84 16.02 1.37
N ASP A 243 2.63 16.95 1.92
CA ASP A 243 3.91 17.31 1.33
C ASP A 243 4.84 16.09 1.42
N TRP A 244 4.93 15.38 0.30
CA TRP A 244 5.60 14.09 0.18
C TRP A 244 6.71 14.16 -0.84
N PRO A 245 7.86 14.73 -0.50
CA PRO A 245 9.00 14.78 -1.41
C PRO A 245 9.44 13.38 -1.81
N ASP A 246 9.81 13.22 -3.08
CA ASP A 246 10.38 11.98 -3.56
C ASP A 246 11.72 11.73 -2.87
N GLU A 247 11.90 10.52 -2.35
CA GLU A 247 13.20 10.01 -1.93
C GLU A 247 13.78 9.22 -3.10
N ASP A 248 14.52 9.90 -4.01
CA ASP A 248 15.17 9.24 -5.13
C ASP A 248 16.50 8.62 -4.67
N PRO A 249 16.54 7.30 -4.46
CA PRO A 249 17.75 6.63 -4.00
C PRO A 249 18.86 6.54 -5.07
N ASP A 250 18.59 6.97 -6.30
CA ASP A 250 19.62 7.08 -7.34
C ASP A 250 20.42 8.39 -7.19
N ILE A 251 19.82 9.39 -6.53
CA ILE A 251 20.49 10.69 -6.27
C ILE A 251 21.11 10.72 -4.88
N GLU A 252 20.44 10.14 -3.89
CA GLU A 252 20.90 10.15 -2.49
C GLU A 252 21.23 8.73 -2.04
N GLU A 253 22.49 8.34 -2.08
CA GLU A 253 22.95 7.10 -1.44
C GLU A 253 22.83 7.16 0.08
N ASP A 254 22.88 8.37 0.66
CA ASP A 254 22.77 8.60 2.10
C ASP A 254 21.45 9.32 2.39
N LEU A 255 20.52 8.58 3.01
CA LEU A 255 19.24 9.09 3.45
C LEU A 255 19.45 10.25 4.43
N ASN A 256 18.70 11.34 4.23
CA ASN A 256 18.67 12.46 5.16
C ASN A 256 17.51 12.29 6.17
N PRO A 257 17.75 11.75 7.38
CA PRO A 257 16.69 11.57 8.37
C PRO A 257 16.01 12.88 8.78
N ALA A 258 16.70 14.02 8.64
CA ALA A 258 16.12 15.32 8.94
C ALA A 258 15.05 15.72 7.92
N ALA A 259 15.26 15.42 6.63
CA ALA A 259 14.25 15.67 5.59
C ALA A 259 13.00 14.85 5.82
N GLN A 260 13.14 13.58 6.21
CA GLN A 260 12.03 12.68 6.51
C GLN A 260 11.14 13.16 7.68
N ARG A 261 11.65 13.97 8.58
CA ARG A 261 10.94 14.52 9.76
C ARG A 261 10.44 15.94 9.55
N ASN A 262 10.63 16.50 8.37
CA ASN A 262 10.31 17.89 8.06
C ASN A 262 9.23 18.05 6.98
N CYS A 263 8.39 17.03 6.84
CA CYS A 263 7.23 17.05 5.94
C CYS A 263 6.01 17.62 6.68
N ALA A 264 4.96 17.96 5.94
CA ALA A 264 3.73 18.49 6.49
C ALA A 264 2.48 17.93 5.80
N MET A 265 1.37 17.94 6.53
CA MET A 265 0.03 17.67 6.01
C MET A 265 -0.79 18.93 6.13
N TYR A 266 -1.64 19.19 5.14
CA TYR A 266 -2.48 20.38 5.07
C TYR A 266 -3.93 19.99 4.78
N ASN A 267 -4.85 20.62 5.51
CA ASN A 267 -6.25 20.61 5.09
C ASN A 267 -6.36 21.35 3.76
N MET A 268 -7.04 20.78 2.76
CA MET A 268 -7.13 21.39 1.44
C MET A 268 -8.08 22.61 1.40
N GLU A 269 -9.06 22.67 2.28
CA GLU A 269 -10.00 23.80 2.36
C GLU A 269 -9.42 24.97 3.17
N ASP A 270 -8.66 24.65 4.23
CA ASP A 270 -7.99 25.64 5.08
C ASP A 270 -6.53 25.25 5.34
N SER A 271 -5.62 25.79 4.56
CA SER A 271 -4.19 25.52 4.67
C SER A 271 -3.52 26.03 5.96
N THR A 272 -4.24 26.80 6.79
CA THR A 272 -3.77 27.16 8.14
C THR A 272 -3.86 25.98 9.09
N ILE A 273 -4.75 25.01 8.80
CA ILE A 273 -4.87 23.74 9.51
C ILE A 273 -3.83 22.78 8.94
N LYS A 274 -2.76 22.56 9.70
CA LYS A 274 -1.63 21.71 9.29
C LYS A 274 -1.07 20.88 10.43
N ALA A 275 -0.50 19.72 10.10
CA ALA A 275 0.27 18.87 10.99
C ALA A 275 1.70 18.67 10.49
N ARG A 276 2.62 18.36 11.40
CA ARG A 276 3.90 17.77 11.02
C ARG A 276 3.69 16.34 10.54
N LEU A 277 4.42 15.96 9.50
CA LEU A 277 4.47 14.61 8.97
C LEU A 277 5.90 14.08 9.03
N TYR A 278 6.10 12.94 9.69
CA TYR A 278 7.31 12.14 9.54
C TYR A 278 7.03 11.09 8.47
N LYS A 279 7.82 11.10 7.41
CA LYS A 279 7.62 10.23 6.25
C LYS A 279 8.92 9.51 5.91
N GLN A 280 8.87 8.19 5.79
CA GLN A 280 9.92 7.37 5.22
C GLN A 280 9.32 6.54 4.07
N ASP A 281 9.86 6.72 2.87
CA ASP A 281 9.42 6.05 1.64
C ASP A 281 10.61 5.71 0.73
N TYR A 282 11.68 5.17 1.31
CA TYR A 282 12.82 4.68 0.55
C TYR A 282 12.44 3.35 -0.12
N TYR A 283 12.26 3.37 -1.44
CA TYR A 283 11.57 2.29 -2.15
C TYR A 283 12.46 1.40 -3.03
N LYS A 284 13.77 1.71 -3.20
CA LYS A 284 14.70 0.90 -4.00
C LYS A 284 15.74 0.21 -3.11
N THR A 285 15.70 -1.11 -3.05
CA THR A 285 16.62 -1.93 -2.27
C THR A 285 17.44 -2.86 -3.16
N THR A 286 17.82 -2.36 -4.35
CA THR A 286 18.46 -3.11 -5.43
C THR A 286 19.92 -3.51 -5.17
N THR A 287 20.50 -3.06 -4.07
CA THR A 287 21.86 -3.45 -3.63
C THR A 287 21.83 -3.77 -2.14
N GLU A 288 22.83 -4.51 -1.66
CA GLU A 288 22.98 -4.82 -0.23
C GLU A 288 23.09 -3.55 0.63
N LYS A 289 23.82 -2.54 0.16
CA LYS A 289 23.93 -1.23 0.85
C LYS A 289 22.55 -0.58 0.99
N ARG A 290 21.77 -0.54 -0.10
CA ARG A 290 20.42 0.04 -0.11
C ARG A 290 19.45 -0.73 0.78
N MET A 291 19.53 -2.06 0.81
CA MET A 291 18.74 -2.87 1.72
C MET A 291 19.08 -2.54 3.19
N LYS A 292 20.36 -2.46 3.54
CA LYS A 292 20.78 -2.08 4.91
C LYS A 292 20.33 -0.66 5.27
N ASN A 293 20.39 0.29 4.33
CA ASN A 293 19.89 1.63 4.51
C ASN A 293 18.37 1.63 4.78
N LYS A 294 17.60 0.87 3.99
CA LYS A 294 16.15 0.69 4.18
C LYS A 294 15.84 0.13 5.56
N GLN A 295 16.49 -0.95 5.94
CA GLN A 295 16.32 -1.59 7.25
C GLN A 295 16.60 -0.59 8.40
N LYS A 296 17.75 0.09 8.32
CA LYS A 296 18.12 1.10 9.32
C LYS A 296 17.10 2.23 9.40
N THR A 297 16.70 2.78 8.26
CA THR A 297 15.80 3.93 8.18
C THR A 297 14.40 3.60 8.72
N VAL A 298 13.89 2.42 8.42
CA VAL A 298 12.59 1.96 8.96
C VAL A 298 12.65 1.86 10.48
N ILE A 299 13.70 1.24 11.03
CA ILE A 299 13.86 1.10 12.49
C ILE A 299 14.08 2.46 13.17
N ASP A 300 14.92 3.33 12.61
CA ASP A 300 15.13 4.69 13.13
C ASP A 300 13.82 5.51 13.15
N MET A 301 12.97 5.33 12.11
CA MET A 301 11.66 5.97 12.07
C MET A 301 10.71 5.42 13.15
N MET A 302 10.72 4.11 13.42
CA MET A 302 9.94 3.52 14.51
C MET A 302 10.33 4.07 15.88
N HIS A 303 11.63 4.23 16.15
CA HIS A 303 12.11 4.87 17.39
C HIS A 303 11.66 6.33 17.48
N SER A 304 11.81 7.09 16.39
CA SER A 304 11.33 8.48 16.32
C SER A 304 9.82 8.60 16.48
N ALA A 305 9.06 7.61 16.00
CA ALA A 305 7.62 7.54 16.18
C ALA A 305 7.23 7.35 17.64
N ARG A 306 7.90 6.45 18.35
CA ARG A 306 7.67 6.25 19.79
C ARG A 306 7.95 7.51 20.60
N GLU A 307 9.07 8.21 20.29
CA GLU A 307 9.42 9.49 20.92
C GLU A 307 8.33 10.54 20.64
N ALA A 308 7.91 10.70 19.38
CA ALA A 308 6.87 11.65 18.98
C ALA A 308 5.50 11.33 19.63
N ASN A 309 5.15 10.05 19.71
CA ASN A 309 3.89 9.61 20.29
C ASN A 309 3.85 9.72 21.82
N ALA A 310 5.00 9.77 22.48
CA ALA A 310 5.11 10.05 23.91
C ALA A 310 4.89 11.53 24.26
N THR A 311 4.81 12.44 23.28
CA THR A 311 4.52 13.86 23.46
C THR A 311 3.05 14.17 23.18
N ASP A 312 2.60 15.38 23.53
CA ASP A 312 1.25 15.86 23.20
C ASP A 312 1.14 16.42 21.78
N GLU A 313 2.25 16.48 21.03
CA GLU A 313 2.26 17.00 19.65
C GLU A 313 1.48 16.09 18.70
N ASN A 314 0.78 16.68 17.75
CA ASN A 314 0.03 15.97 16.72
C ASN A 314 0.91 15.72 15.50
N ILE A 315 1.84 14.76 15.62
CA ILE A 315 2.75 14.35 14.55
C ILE A 315 2.17 13.12 13.89
N TRP A 316 1.92 13.22 12.59
CA TRP A 316 1.53 12.07 11.76
C TRP A 316 2.78 11.36 11.27
N ILE A 317 2.73 10.03 11.19
CA ILE A 317 3.89 9.22 10.86
C ILE A 317 3.49 8.19 9.82
N VAL A 318 4.20 8.16 8.68
CA VAL A 318 4.06 7.13 7.65
C VAL A 318 5.42 6.53 7.36
N ASN A 319 5.58 5.26 7.71
CA ASN A 319 6.83 4.53 7.61
C ASN A 319 6.67 3.32 6.69
N HIS A 320 6.97 3.48 5.41
CA HIS A 320 6.83 2.42 4.42
C HIS A 320 7.79 1.27 4.67
N CYS A 321 7.27 0.07 4.90
CA CYS A 321 8.02 -1.19 4.86
C CYS A 321 8.09 -1.78 3.44
N SER A 322 7.41 -1.16 2.49
CA SER A 322 7.43 -1.53 1.07
C SER A 322 8.70 -1.06 0.37
N ALA A 323 9.22 -1.87 -0.52
CA ALA A 323 10.28 -1.54 -1.48
C ALA A 323 10.49 -2.71 -2.45
N TYR A 324 11.36 -2.54 -3.44
CA TYR A 324 11.72 -3.64 -4.35
C TYR A 324 13.24 -3.81 -4.47
N THR A 325 13.68 -5.07 -4.50
CA THR A 325 15.08 -5.44 -4.75
C THR A 325 15.37 -5.57 -6.25
N GLU A 326 14.35 -5.90 -7.03
CA GLU A 326 14.36 -5.98 -8.49
C GLU A 326 12.95 -5.69 -9.01
N VAL A 327 12.83 -5.32 -10.28
CA VAL A 327 11.54 -5.04 -10.93
C VAL A 327 10.85 -6.37 -11.27
N SER A 328 10.33 -7.03 -10.24
CA SER A 328 9.57 -8.27 -10.33
C SER A 328 8.79 -8.49 -9.03
N PRO A 329 7.76 -9.34 -9.00
CA PRO A 329 7.09 -9.70 -7.75
C PRO A 329 8.06 -10.31 -6.73
N ARG A 330 9.06 -11.06 -7.19
CA ARG A 330 10.13 -11.55 -6.34
C ARG A 330 10.86 -10.43 -5.61
N GLY A 331 11.03 -9.27 -6.25
CA GLY A 331 11.66 -8.09 -5.65
C GLY A 331 10.89 -7.59 -4.42
N TYR A 332 9.56 -7.54 -4.48
CA TYR A 332 8.71 -7.14 -3.35
C TYR A 332 8.73 -8.19 -2.23
N ILE A 333 8.58 -9.48 -2.57
CA ILE A 333 8.64 -10.57 -1.59
C ILE A 333 10.02 -10.62 -0.92
N THR A 334 11.10 -10.46 -1.66
CA THR A 334 12.46 -10.45 -1.13
C THR A 334 12.66 -9.29 -0.16
N ASN A 335 12.18 -8.09 -0.52
CA ASN A 335 12.22 -6.95 0.38
C ASN A 335 11.44 -7.23 1.67
N ALA A 336 10.19 -7.67 1.55
CA ALA A 336 9.35 -7.98 2.70
C ALA A 336 10.02 -9.02 3.62
N SER A 337 10.57 -10.11 3.07
CA SER A 337 11.24 -11.16 3.84
C SER A 337 12.55 -10.72 4.51
N ASN A 338 13.21 -9.68 3.98
CA ASN A 338 14.42 -9.14 4.58
C ASN A 338 14.15 -8.04 5.60
N LEU A 339 13.01 -7.37 5.52
CA LEU A 339 12.71 -6.19 6.34
C LEU A 339 11.70 -6.50 7.44
N HIS A 340 10.56 -7.13 7.14
CA HIS A 340 9.48 -7.29 8.11
C HIS A 340 9.89 -8.10 9.35
N PRO A 341 10.73 -9.15 9.28
CA PRO A 341 11.21 -9.85 10.47
C PRO A 341 11.95 -8.92 11.45
N LEU A 342 12.70 -7.94 10.95
CA LEU A 342 13.38 -6.95 11.80
C LEU A 342 12.40 -6.00 12.48
N VAL A 343 11.34 -5.61 11.77
CA VAL A 343 10.25 -4.78 12.32
C VAL A 343 9.47 -5.56 13.38
N VAL A 344 9.20 -6.84 13.13
CA VAL A 344 8.58 -7.75 14.09
C VAL A 344 9.44 -7.86 15.36
N GLU A 345 10.75 -8.08 15.24
CA GLU A 345 11.68 -8.13 16.36
C GLU A 345 11.68 -6.81 17.17
N ASP A 346 11.71 -5.67 16.49
CA ASP A 346 11.65 -4.36 17.14
C ASP A 346 10.36 -4.15 17.94
N LEU A 347 9.19 -4.50 17.33
CA LEU A 347 7.89 -4.40 18.00
C LEU A 347 7.73 -5.37 19.19
N GLN A 348 8.42 -6.50 19.17
CA GLN A 348 8.46 -7.42 20.32
C GLN A 348 9.34 -6.90 21.45
N LYS A 349 10.38 -6.16 21.11
CA LYS A 349 11.38 -5.67 22.06
C LYS A 349 11.00 -4.34 22.71
N TYR A 350 10.35 -3.45 21.97
CA TYR A 350 10.04 -2.10 22.42
C TYR A 350 8.54 -1.84 22.43
N GLU A 351 8.06 -1.26 23.50
CA GLU A 351 6.67 -0.82 23.64
C GLU A 351 6.43 0.53 22.95
N GLY A 352 5.16 0.84 22.68
CA GLY A 352 4.71 2.09 22.08
C GLY A 352 4.34 1.98 20.62
N THR A 353 3.58 2.95 20.16
CA THR A 353 3.03 3.01 18.82
C THR A 353 4.00 3.63 17.81
N VAL A 354 3.92 3.20 16.54
CA VAL A 354 4.91 3.51 15.51
C VAL A 354 4.34 4.20 14.26
N GLY A 355 3.06 4.60 14.29
CA GLY A 355 2.41 5.28 13.17
C GLY A 355 1.89 4.33 12.09
N ILE A 356 1.58 4.88 10.93
CA ILE A 356 1.07 4.14 9.76
C ILE A 356 2.23 3.38 9.13
N THR A 357 2.04 2.08 8.91
CA THR A 357 3.07 1.18 8.39
C THR A 357 2.57 0.43 7.15
N PRO A 358 2.69 1.02 5.95
CA PRO A 358 2.36 0.35 4.70
C PRO A 358 3.40 -0.72 4.36
N MET A 359 2.93 -1.91 3.91
CA MET A 359 3.78 -3.06 3.61
C MET A 359 3.41 -3.74 2.29
N ASP A 360 4.35 -4.51 1.75
CA ASP A 360 4.11 -5.44 0.66
C ASP A 360 3.73 -6.82 1.21
N MET A 361 3.08 -7.67 0.38
CA MET A 361 2.72 -9.05 0.71
C MET A 361 1.95 -9.18 2.03
N ALA A 362 1.11 -8.20 2.34
CA ALA A 362 0.27 -8.22 3.54
C ALA A 362 -0.58 -9.51 3.62
N CYS A 363 -1.05 -9.85 4.80
CA CYS A 363 -1.84 -11.05 5.09
C CYS A 363 -1.06 -12.38 5.05
N HIS A 364 0.22 -12.39 4.67
CA HIS A 364 1.00 -13.62 4.52
C HIS A 364 2.23 -13.62 5.43
N ASP A 365 2.36 -14.64 6.28
CA ASP A 365 3.60 -14.87 7.03
C ASP A 365 4.59 -15.72 6.25
N TYR A 366 4.09 -16.52 5.33
CA TYR A 366 4.88 -17.39 4.48
C TYR A 366 4.33 -17.42 3.06
N VAL A 367 5.22 -17.29 2.08
CA VAL A 367 4.88 -17.33 0.65
C VAL A 367 5.78 -18.32 -0.05
N HIS A 368 5.19 -19.32 -0.69
CA HIS A 368 5.89 -20.20 -1.62
C HIS A 368 5.67 -19.71 -3.06
N CYS A 369 6.75 -19.43 -3.76
CA CYS A 369 6.71 -19.14 -5.19
C CYS A 369 7.37 -20.27 -5.96
N VAL A 370 6.67 -20.80 -6.94
CA VAL A 370 7.30 -21.57 -8.03
C VAL A 370 7.74 -20.56 -9.09
N VAL A 371 9.03 -20.33 -9.20
CA VAL A 371 9.57 -19.55 -10.31
C VAL A 371 9.90 -20.55 -11.41
N ASN A 372 9.10 -20.57 -12.48
CA ASN A 372 9.49 -21.27 -13.69
C ASN A 372 10.75 -20.57 -14.23
N GLY A 373 11.90 -21.20 -14.01
CA GLY A 373 13.18 -20.69 -14.51
C GLY A 373 13.13 -20.68 -16.02
N GLY A 374 13.16 -19.49 -16.63
CA GLY A 374 13.19 -19.26 -18.07
C GLY A 374 14.47 -19.77 -18.76
N THR A 375 14.96 -20.94 -18.38
CA THR A 375 16.01 -21.68 -19.07
C THR A 375 15.61 -23.14 -19.22
N PRO A 376 15.96 -23.79 -20.32
CA PRO A 376 15.60 -25.20 -20.61
C PRO A 376 16.24 -26.22 -19.66
N TYR A 377 16.87 -25.78 -18.59
CA TYR A 377 17.41 -26.61 -17.51
C TYR A 377 16.50 -26.53 -16.29
N THR A 378 15.35 -27.00 -16.45
CA THR A 378 14.45 -27.75 -15.61
C THR A 378 14.93 -28.10 -14.20
N SER A 379 14.56 -27.30 -13.27
CA SER A 379 13.95 -27.74 -12.03
C SER A 379 13.06 -26.59 -11.59
N ASP A 380 11.81 -26.89 -11.31
CA ASP A 380 10.93 -25.99 -10.62
C ASP A 380 11.57 -25.73 -9.25
N TYR A 381 12.21 -24.56 -9.09
CA TYR A 381 12.76 -24.19 -7.80
C TYR A 381 11.64 -23.61 -6.97
N LEU A 382 11.22 -24.35 -5.96
CA LEU A 382 10.36 -23.85 -4.92
C LEU A 382 11.19 -22.94 -4.01
N TYR A 383 10.92 -21.64 -4.04
CA TYR A 383 11.50 -20.70 -3.11
C TYR A 383 10.50 -20.39 -2.01
N GLY A 384 10.87 -20.69 -0.76
CA GLY A 384 10.14 -20.24 0.41
C GLY A 384 10.61 -18.84 0.80
N PHE A 385 9.65 -17.94 1.00
CA PHE A 385 9.85 -16.61 1.54
C PHE A 385 9.05 -16.46 2.82
N SER A 386 9.60 -15.77 3.81
CA SER A 386 8.93 -15.53 5.08
C SER A 386 8.78 -14.03 5.33
N PRO A 387 7.81 -13.37 4.68
CA PRO A 387 7.56 -11.95 4.87
C PRO A 387 7.06 -11.61 6.27
N MET A 388 6.47 -12.56 7.00
CA MET A 388 5.91 -12.35 8.34
C MET A 388 4.91 -11.17 8.41
N SER A 389 4.20 -10.88 7.32
CA SER A 389 3.38 -9.67 7.20
C SER A 389 2.11 -9.73 8.04
N GLN A 390 1.50 -10.92 8.21
CA GLN A 390 0.35 -11.07 9.12
C GLN A 390 0.80 -10.95 10.59
N SER A 391 1.94 -11.52 10.94
CA SER A 391 2.55 -11.35 12.27
C SER A 391 2.88 -9.89 12.55
N LEU A 392 3.42 -9.16 11.56
CA LEU A 392 3.67 -7.73 11.65
C LEU A 392 2.38 -6.94 11.88
N THR A 393 1.31 -7.25 11.10
CA THR A 393 -0.01 -6.63 11.27
C THR A 393 -0.54 -6.82 12.69
N ASN A 394 -0.49 -8.04 13.21
CA ASN A 394 -0.97 -8.36 14.55
C ASN A 394 -0.17 -7.61 15.65
N LEU A 395 1.15 -7.47 15.49
CA LEU A 395 1.98 -6.71 16.43
C LEU A 395 1.73 -5.21 16.38
N LEU A 396 1.52 -4.64 15.20
CA LEU A 396 1.12 -3.24 15.03
C LEU A 396 -0.21 -2.97 15.74
N ILE A 397 -1.21 -3.83 15.57
CA ILE A 397 -2.48 -3.73 16.30
C ILE A 397 -2.23 -3.83 17.82
N LYS A 398 -1.47 -4.81 18.27
CA LYS A 398 -1.17 -5.03 19.70
C LYS A 398 -0.39 -3.88 20.33
N SER A 399 0.44 -3.17 19.58
CA SER A 399 1.20 -2.02 20.10
C SER A 399 0.32 -0.86 20.57
N ASN A 400 -0.97 -0.85 20.13
CA ASN A 400 -1.97 0.12 20.60
C ASN A 400 -2.57 -0.20 21.98
N LYS A 401 -2.11 -1.23 22.68
CA LYS A 401 -2.71 -1.73 23.93
C LYS A 401 -2.95 -0.66 25.01
N SER A 402 -2.11 0.39 25.07
CA SER A 402 -2.27 1.50 26.00
C SER A 402 -3.48 2.40 25.70
N TYR A 403 -4.03 2.29 24.51
CA TYR A 403 -5.21 3.04 24.03
C TYR A 403 -6.49 2.20 24.02
N PHE A 404 -6.42 0.92 24.40
CA PHE A 404 -7.60 0.06 24.47
C PHE A 404 -8.53 0.47 25.63
N LYS A 405 -9.83 0.15 25.47
CA LYS A 405 -10.88 0.33 26.47
C LYS A 405 -10.62 -0.45 27.73
#